data_7ba3cc30019114bb2a415c34c657d98d
#
_entry.id   7ba3cc30019114bb2a415c34c657d98d
#
_cell.length_a   1.000
_cell.length_b   1.000
_cell.length_c   1.000
_cell.angle_alpha   90.00
_cell.angle_beta   90.00
_cell.angle_gamma   90.00
#
_symmetry.space_group_name_H-M   'P 1'
#
loop_
_entity.id
_entity.type
_entity.pdbx_description
1 polymer ?
#
loop_
_entity_poly.entity_id
_entity_poly.type
_entity_poly.pdbx_seq_one_letter_code
_entity_poly.pdbx_strand_id
1 'polypeptide(L)'
;GIAADSVFNFPHSAQSWHRGDSLQQDEGLQQIQFSTSLIPLNRGIVATVYSKLKEPLTREELTAIYQECYQDKPFVRIQAALPNLHQVVGTNYTDIGFDYNPVTNILTVVAVLDNLIKGAAGQAVQNMNLMLGFPETDGLLSQPSYV
;
A
#
# COMPACT_ATOMS: atom_id res chain seq x y z
N GLY A 1 -9.57 -1.41 -20.60
CA GLY A 1 -8.93 -1.73 -19.33
C GLY A 1 -10.00 -1.81 -18.24
N ILE A 2 -9.87 -2.74 -17.30
CA ILE A 2 -10.76 -2.83 -16.13
C ILE A 2 -10.24 -1.78 -15.15
N ALA A 3 -11.05 -0.78 -14.80
CA ALA A 3 -10.64 0.25 -13.84
C ALA A 3 -10.48 -0.38 -12.44
N ALA A 4 -9.46 0.04 -11.69
CA ALA A 4 -9.18 -0.50 -10.34
C ALA A 4 -10.41 -0.41 -9.42
N ASP A 5 -11.19 0.65 -9.51
CA ASP A 5 -12.43 0.86 -8.72
C ASP A 5 -13.52 -0.19 -9.00
N SER A 6 -13.48 -0.87 -10.15
CA SER A 6 -14.44 -1.93 -10.48
C SER A 6 -14.09 -3.27 -9.84
N VAL A 7 -12.83 -3.48 -9.48
CA VAL A 7 -12.31 -4.74 -8.92
C VAL A 7 -12.35 -4.74 -7.40
N PHE A 8 -12.04 -3.59 -6.80
CA PHE A 8 -12.01 -3.41 -5.35
C PHE A 8 -13.18 -2.54 -4.90
N ASN A 9 -13.87 -2.98 -3.88
CA ASN A 9 -14.94 -2.18 -3.28
C ASN A 9 -14.34 -1.30 -2.16
N PHE A 10 -13.49 -0.33 -2.53
CA PHE A 10 -12.98 0.65 -1.57
C PHE A 10 -13.96 1.82 -1.46
N PRO A 11 -14.36 2.20 -0.26
CA PRO A 11 -15.15 3.43 -0.07
C PRO A 11 -14.29 4.65 -0.38
N HIS A 12 -14.81 5.58 -1.19
CA HIS A 12 -14.14 6.83 -1.56
C HIS A 12 -13.85 7.78 -0.39
N SER A 13 -14.20 7.42 0.85
CA SER A 13 -14.11 8.27 2.04
C SER A 13 -13.17 7.72 3.12
N ALA A 14 -12.09 7.02 2.77
CA ALA A 14 -11.10 6.52 3.74
C ALA A 14 -10.26 7.61 4.43
N GLN A 15 -10.79 8.83 4.64
CA GLN A 15 -10.03 9.97 5.19
C GLN A 15 -10.16 10.20 6.69
N SER A 16 -10.86 9.35 7.44
CA SER A 16 -10.96 9.55 8.89
C SER A 16 -10.70 8.27 9.67
N TRP A 17 -9.44 7.95 9.88
CA TRP A 17 -9.02 6.94 10.85
C TRP A 17 -8.99 7.55 12.24
N HIS A 18 -10.12 7.59 12.94
CA HIS A 18 -10.17 7.91 14.36
C HIS A 18 -10.35 6.64 15.18
N ARG A 19 -9.50 6.54 16.21
CA ARG A 19 -9.44 5.48 17.19
C ARG A 19 -10.84 5.27 17.81
N GLY A 20 -11.46 4.12 17.56
CA GLY A 20 -12.50 3.55 18.42
C GLY A 20 -13.94 4.00 18.19
N ASP A 21 -14.25 4.85 17.23
CA ASP A 21 -15.64 5.17 16.93
C ASP A 21 -16.24 4.10 16.03
N SER A 22 -17.34 3.49 16.51
CA SER A 22 -18.21 2.64 15.72
C SER A 22 -18.65 3.43 14.48
N LEU A 23 -18.14 3.03 13.32
CA LEU A 23 -18.59 3.59 12.04
C LEU A 23 -20.10 3.40 11.96
N GLN A 24 -20.84 4.50 11.99
CA GLN A 24 -22.27 4.48 11.73
C GLN A 24 -22.48 3.87 10.34
N GLN A 25 -23.45 2.96 10.26
CA GLN A 25 -23.84 2.27 9.05
C GLN A 25 -24.44 3.27 8.05
N ASP A 26 -23.56 3.83 7.21
CA ASP A 26 -24.02 4.34 5.92
C ASP A 26 -24.17 3.15 4.98
N GLU A 27 -25.30 3.03 4.33
CA GLU A 27 -25.61 1.97 3.38
C GLU A 27 -24.58 1.99 2.25
N GLY A 28 -23.60 1.07 2.31
CA GLY A 28 -22.51 0.94 1.33
C GLY A 28 -21.10 0.85 1.91
N LEU A 29 -20.88 1.17 3.18
CA LEU A 29 -19.59 1.00 3.84
C LEU A 29 -19.37 -0.47 4.17
N GLN A 30 -18.35 -1.07 3.56
CA GLN A 30 -17.87 -2.38 3.99
C GLN A 30 -17.27 -2.27 5.39
N GLN A 31 -17.60 -3.22 6.26
CA GLN A 31 -16.97 -3.34 7.56
C GLN A 31 -15.50 -3.76 7.38
N ILE A 32 -14.58 -2.90 7.80
CA ILE A 32 -13.15 -3.17 7.77
C ILE A 32 -12.70 -3.56 9.17
N GLN A 33 -12.08 -4.73 9.30
CA GLN A 33 -11.37 -5.10 10.51
C GLN A 33 -9.93 -4.60 10.44
N PHE A 34 -9.58 -3.68 11.33
CA PHE A 34 -8.21 -3.18 11.48
C PHE A 34 -7.60 -3.70 12.77
N SER A 35 -6.41 -4.30 12.66
CA SER A 35 -5.63 -4.79 13.81
C SER A 35 -4.18 -4.39 13.68
N THR A 36 -3.58 -3.97 14.78
CA THR A 36 -2.17 -3.62 14.85
C THR A 36 -1.41 -4.61 15.71
N SER A 37 -0.17 -4.92 15.31
CA SER A 37 0.76 -5.75 16.08
C SER A 37 2.09 -5.03 16.20
N LEU A 38 2.66 -5.00 17.39
CA LEU A 38 4.02 -4.56 17.63
C LEU A 38 4.90 -5.79 17.69
N ILE A 39 5.85 -5.89 16.76
CA ILE A 39 6.81 -7.01 16.68
C ILE A 39 8.22 -6.51 16.97
N PRO A 40 9.15 -7.37 17.41
CA PRO A 40 10.50 -6.97 17.80
C PRO A 40 11.38 -6.69 16.57
N LEU A 41 10.98 -5.71 15.76
CA LEU A 41 11.76 -5.15 14.66
C LEU A 41 12.08 -3.69 14.95
N ASN A 42 13.31 -3.29 14.70
CA ASN A 42 13.76 -1.93 14.96
C ASN A 42 13.17 -0.91 13.99
N ARG A 43 12.77 -1.35 12.80
CA ARG A 43 12.43 -0.47 11.69
C ARG A 43 11.41 -1.10 10.76
N GLY A 44 10.51 -0.26 10.21
CA GLY A 44 9.61 -0.58 9.12
C GLY A 44 8.17 -0.83 9.52
N ILE A 45 7.31 -0.82 8.52
CA ILE A 45 5.89 -1.17 8.59
C ILE A 45 5.64 -2.27 7.58
N VAL A 46 4.92 -3.29 8.01
CA VAL A 46 4.36 -4.34 7.14
C VAL A 46 2.85 -4.27 7.28
N ALA A 47 2.17 -3.97 6.19
CA ALA A 47 0.72 -3.97 6.12
C ALA A 47 0.26 -5.17 5.30
N THR A 48 -0.60 -6.00 5.87
CA THR A 48 -1.23 -7.13 5.16
C THR A 48 -2.73 -6.89 5.06
N VAL A 49 -3.25 -6.95 3.85
CA VAL A 49 -4.68 -6.75 3.57
C VAL A 49 -5.23 -8.00 2.92
N TYR A 50 -6.34 -8.49 3.43
CA TYR A 50 -7.10 -9.59 2.84
C TYR A 50 -8.37 -9.02 2.22
N SER A 51 -8.59 -9.32 0.94
CA SER A 51 -9.78 -8.87 0.21
C SER A 51 -10.38 -10.01 -0.60
N LYS A 52 -11.68 -10.16 -0.52
CA LYS A 52 -12.40 -11.08 -1.41
C LYS A 52 -12.71 -10.35 -2.70
N LEU A 53 -12.27 -10.92 -3.83
CA LEU A 53 -12.57 -10.35 -5.14
C LEU A 53 -14.05 -10.54 -5.49
N LYS A 54 -14.62 -9.61 -6.26
CA LYS A 54 -15.98 -9.72 -6.79
C LYS A 54 -16.08 -10.86 -7.80
N GLU A 55 -15.04 -10.99 -8.64
CA GLU A 55 -14.91 -12.01 -9.66
C GLU A 55 -13.50 -12.61 -9.60
N PRO A 56 -13.33 -13.89 -9.98
CA PRO A 56 -12.00 -14.49 -10.09
C PRO A 56 -11.16 -13.77 -11.14
N LEU A 57 -9.91 -13.53 -10.82
CA LEU A 57 -8.90 -12.93 -11.73
C LEU A 57 -7.67 -13.82 -11.80
N THR A 58 -6.95 -13.72 -12.89
CA THR A 58 -5.62 -14.32 -13.02
C THR A 58 -4.57 -13.45 -12.33
N ARG A 59 -3.41 -14.04 -12.06
CA ARG A 59 -2.28 -13.28 -11.49
C ARG A 59 -1.80 -12.19 -12.44
N GLU A 60 -1.84 -12.45 -13.74
CA GLU A 60 -1.47 -11.52 -14.81
C GLU A 60 -2.39 -10.30 -14.84
N GLU A 61 -3.69 -10.51 -14.74
CA GLU A 61 -4.69 -9.43 -14.68
C GLU A 61 -4.51 -8.58 -13.41
N LEU A 62 -4.31 -9.22 -12.25
CA LEU A 62 -4.02 -8.50 -11.00
C LEU A 62 -2.75 -7.68 -11.13
N THR A 63 -1.68 -8.24 -11.70
CA THR A 63 -0.41 -7.54 -11.91
C THR A 63 -0.60 -6.32 -12.80
N ALA A 64 -1.34 -6.46 -13.89
CA ALA A 64 -1.63 -5.37 -14.82
C ALA A 64 -2.39 -4.23 -14.14
N ILE A 65 -3.40 -4.55 -13.32
CA ILE A 65 -4.19 -3.56 -12.56
C ILE A 65 -3.29 -2.75 -11.62
N TYR A 66 -2.42 -3.42 -10.85
CA TYR A 66 -1.50 -2.74 -9.93
C TYR A 66 -0.47 -1.89 -10.69
N GLN A 67 0.10 -2.40 -11.78
CA GLN A 67 1.05 -1.67 -12.60
C GLN A 67 0.42 -0.42 -13.22
N GLU A 68 -0.80 -0.51 -13.77
CA GLU A 68 -1.53 0.62 -14.30
C GLU A 68 -1.83 1.68 -13.22
N CYS A 69 -2.24 1.24 -12.04
CA CYS A 69 -2.57 2.12 -10.91
C CYS A 69 -1.35 2.93 -10.41
N TYR A 70 -0.16 2.32 -10.42
CA TYR A 70 1.04 2.89 -9.81
C TYR A 70 2.15 3.24 -10.82
N GLN A 71 1.90 3.19 -12.14
CA GLN A 71 2.91 3.43 -13.20
C GLN A 71 3.63 4.77 -13.06
N ASP A 72 2.92 5.83 -12.63
CA ASP A 72 3.44 7.20 -12.49
C ASP A 72 3.81 7.54 -11.04
N LYS A 73 3.97 6.54 -10.16
CA LYS A 73 4.29 6.74 -8.75
C LYS A 73 5.74 6.34 -8.48
N PRO A 74 6.68 7.31 -8.43
CA PRO A 74 8.12 7.04 -8.41
C PRO A 74 8.57 6.25 -7.18
N PHE A 75 7.81 6.30 -6.09
CA PHE A 75 8.13 5.63 -4.83
C PHE A 75 7.30 4.37 -4.56
N VAL A 76 6.51 3.90 -5.51
CA VAL A 76 5.77 2.64 -5.39
C VAL A 76 6.32 1.62 -6.38
N ARG A 77 6.70 0.44 -5.86
CA ARG A 77 7.23 -0.66 -6.68
C ARG A 77 6.36 -1.88 -6.51
N ILE A 78 5.86 -2.40 -7.64
CA ILE A 78 5.07 -3.65 -7.66
C ILE A 78 6.04 -4.82 -7.80
N GLN A 79 6.03 -5.72 -6.83
CA GLN A 79 6.92 -6.87 -6.73
C GLN A 79 6.27 -8.13 -7.29
N ALA A 80 7.05 -8.97 -7.96
CA ALA A 80 6.58 -10.26 -8.47
C ALA A 80 6.28 -11.29 -7.35
N ALA A 81 6.86 -11.11 -6.17
CA ALA A 81 6.65 -11.92 -4.97
C ALA A 81 6.27 -11.03 -3.79
N LEU A 82 5.94 -11.64 -2.64
CA LEU A 82 5.71 -10.88 -1.42
C LEU A 82 6.97 -10.12 -1.02
N PRO A 83 6.86 -8.81 -0.72
CA PRO A 83 8.00 -7.94 -0.51
C PRO A 83 8.70 -8.21 0.83
N ASN A 84 9.98 -7.87 0.89
CA ASN A 84 10.79 -7.97 2.09
C ASN A 84 11.10 -6.57 2.64
N LEU A 85 10.93 -6.40 3.94
CA LEU A 85 11.16 -5.13 4.63
C LEU A 85 12.58 -4.58 4.44
N HIS A 86 13.60 -5.45 4.35
CA HIS A 86 14.99 -5.04 4.12
C HIS A 86 15.21 -4.28 2.80
N GLN A 87 14.32 -4.43 1.83
CA GLN A 87 14.44 -3.76 0.53
C GLN A 87 14.03 -2.28 0.58
N VAL A 88 13.34 -1.86 1.64
CA VAL A 88 12.78 -0.50 1.77
C VAL A 88 13.34 0.28 2.95
N VAL A 89 13.96 -0.37 3.93
CA VAL A 89 14.55 0.30 5.10
C VAL A 89 15.58 1.34 4.67
N GLY A 90 15.47 2.55 5.19
CA GLY A 90 16.32 3.69 4.83
C GLY A 90 15.90 4.40 3.54
N THR A 91 14.80 4.02 2.90
CA THR A 91 14.35 4.59 1.63
C THR A 91 12.95 5.19 1.72
N ASN A 92 12.60 6.01 0.71
CA ASN A 92 11.24 6.51 0.54
C ASN A 92 10.36 5.57 -0.32
N TYR A 93 10.83 4.36 -0.62
CA TYR A 93 10.05 3.39 -1.39
C TYR A 93 9.01 2.64 -0.55
N THR A 94 7.92 2.29 -1.21
CA THR A 94 6.95 1.30 -0.76
C THR A 94 6.94 0.16 -1.76
N ASP A 95 7.19 -1.06 -1.30
CA ASP A 95 7.06 -2.27 -2.12
C ASP A 95 5.72 -2.92 -1.85
N ILE A 96 4.99 -3.24 -2.90
CA ILE A 96 3.70 -3.92 -2.86
C ILE A 96 3.82 -5.24 -3.61
N GLY A 97 3.45 -6.32 -2.96
CA GLY A 97 3.30 -7.62 -3.58
C GLY A 97 2.00 -8.26 -3.16
N PHE A 98 1.58 -9.27 -3.88
CA PHE A 98 0.33 -9.96 -3.58
C PHE A 98 0.39 -11.44 -3.89
N ASP A 99 -0.47 -12.17 -3.21
CA ASP A 99 -0.78 -13.57 -3.47
C ASP A 99 -2.29 -13.75 -3.62
N TYR A 100 -2.71 -14.66 -4.48
CA TYR A 100 -4.11 -14.88 -4.77
C TYR A 100 -4.45 -16.36 -4.67
N ASN A 101 -5.47 -16.67 -3.88
CA ASN A 101 -6.00 -18.01 -3.74
C ASN A 101 -7.29 -18.16 -4.57
N PRO A 102 -7.23 -18.86 -5.73
CA PRO A 102 -8.40 -19.00 -6.60
C PRO A 102 -9.51 -19.87 -6.01
N VAL A 103 -9.22 -20.72 -5.03
CA VAL A 103 -10.22 -21.58 -4.39
C VAL A 103 -11.14 -20.77 -3.47
N THR A 104 -10.54 -19.84 -2.71
CA THR A 104 -11.30 -18.98 -1.77
C THR A 104 -11.71 -17.66 -2.38
N ASN A 105 -11.16 -17.30 -3.53
CA ASN A 105 -11.27 -15.99 -4.19
C ASN A 105 -10.76 -14.84 -3.29
N ILE A 106 -9.72 -15.13 -2.48
CA ILE A 106 -9.11 -14.15 -1.59
C ILE A 106 -7.77 -13.68 -2.17
N LEU A 107 -7.65 -12.36 -2.30
CA LEU A 107 -6.41 -11.67 -2.58
C LEU A 107 -5.77 -11.23 -1.27
N THR A 108 -4.51 -11.59 -1.08
CA THR A 108 -3.66 -11.11 0.01
C THR A 108 -2.67 -10.10 -0.56
N VAL A 109 -2.73 -8.87 -0.10
CA VAL A 109 -1.80 -7.81 -0.49
C VAL A 109 -0.88 -7.50 0.67
N VAL A 110 0.40 -7.44 0.42
CA VAL A 110 1.41 -7.05 1.41
C VAL A 110 2.14 -5.82 0.92
N ALA A 111 2.15 -4.78 1.74
CA ALA A 111 2.92 -3.58 1.51
C ALA A 111 3.96 -3.40 2.61
N VAL A 112 5.19 -3.06 2.23
CA VAL A 112 6.28 -2.79 3.16
C VAL A 112 6.86 -1.42 2.90
N LEU A 113 7.21 -0.70 3.97
CA LEU A 113 7.82 0.62 3.88
C LEU A 113 8.65 0.94 5.13
N ASP A 114 9.53 1.91 5.03
CA ASP A 114 10.25 2.45 6.19
C ASP A 114 9.33 3.37 7.00
N ASN A 115 9.17 3.07 8.30
CA ASN A 115 8.26 3.82 9.18
C ASN A 115 8.70 5.25 9.46
N LEU A 116 9.99 5.58 9.40
CA LEU A 116 10.53 6.90 9.69
C LEU A 116 10.79 7.75 8.44
N ILE A 117 10.94 7.11 7.28
CA ILE A 117 11.14 7.80 6.00
C ILE A 117 9.82 7.86 5.24
N LYS A 118 9.42 6.84 4.52
CA LYS A 118 8.14 6.84 3.79
C LYS A 118 6.94 7.01 4.71
N GLY A 119 6.97 6.42 5.88
CA GLY A 119 5.90 6.53 6.88
C GLY A 119 5.87 7.86 7.64
N ALA A 120 6.90 8.71 7.52
CA ALA A 120 7.01 9.96 8.28
C ALA A 120 7.74 11.07 7.50
N ALA A 121 9.03 11.29 7.78
CA ALA A 121 9.77 12.45 7.27
C ALA A 121 9.89 12.46 5.73
N GLY A 122 10.11 11.32 5.10
CA GLY A 122 10.22 11.23 3.65
C GLY A 122 8.91 11.58 2.96
N GLN A 123 7.77 11.15 3.50
CA GLN A 123 6.46 11.54 2.97
C GLN A 123 6.21 13.05 3.13
N ALA A 124 6.68 13.66 4.23
CA ALA A 124 6.58 15.10 4.42
C ALA A 124 7.37 15.87 3.35
N VAL A 125 8.61 15.45 3.07
CA VAL A 125 9.43 16.04 2.00
C VAL A 125 8.80 15.81 0.63
N GLN A 126 8.30 14.61 0.34
CA GLN A 126 7.59 14.32 -0.91
C GLN A 126 6.38 15.23 -1.12
N ASN A 127 5.56 15.42 -0.09
CA ASN A 127 4.42 16.33 -0.14
C ASN A 127 4.86 17.79 -0.35
N MET A 128 5.93 18.23 0.34
CA MET A 128 6.50 19.56 0.16
C MET A 128 6.96 19.78 -1.29
N ASN A 129 7.66 18.81 -1.88
CA ASN A 129 8.08 18.88 -3.28
C ASN A 129 6.89 19.10 -4.22
N LEU A 130 5.84 18.29 -4.07
CA LEU A 130 4.63 18.40 -4.87
C LEU A 130 3.92 19.76 -4.67
N MET A 131 3.80 20.23 -3.43
CA MET A 131 3.14 21.50 -3.11
C MET A 131 3.88 22.71 -3.68
N LEU A 132 5.20 22.65 -3.73
CA LEU A 132 6.06 23.75 -4.21
C LEU A 132 6.43 23.62 -5.71
N GLY A 133 5.98 22.57 -6.39
CA GLY A 133 6.27 22.33 -7.81
C GLY A 133 7.70 21.86 -8.09
N PHE A 134 8.39 21.31 -7.08
CA PHE A 134 9.67 20.62 -7.26
C PHE A 134 9.45 19.21 -7.82
N PRO A 135 10.46 18.59 -8.44
CA PRO A 135 10.42 17.17 -8.76
C PRO A 135 10.10 16.35 -7.52
N GLU A 136 9.11 15.46 -7.61
CA GLU A 136 8.61 14.66 -6.46
C GLU A 136 9.73 13.88 -5.74
N THR A 137 10.79 13.54 -6.48
CA THR A 137 11.90 12.71 -6.00
C THR A 137 13.07 13.49 -5.37
N ASP A 138 13.04 14.80 -5.40
CA ASP A 138 14.16 15.62 -4.94
C ASP A 138 14.48 15.35 -3.46
N GLY A 139 15.75 15.01 -3.19
CA GLY A 139 16.26 14.71 -1.84
C GLY A 139 15.81 13.35 -1.27
N LEU A 140 15.07 12.52 -2.04
CA LEU A 140 14.46 11.28 -1.54
C LEU A 140 15.00 10.00 -2.17
N LEU A 141 15.90 10.11 -3.16
CA LEU A 141 16.52 8.94 -3.80
C LEU A 141 17.67 8.43 -2.93
N SER A 142 17.40 7.44 -2.10
CA SER A 142 18.38 6.76 -1.24
C SER A 142 18.42 5.26 -1.53
N GLN A 143 19.58 4.64 -1.22
CA GLN A 143 19.72 3.19 -1.27
C GLN A 143 19.30 2.58 0.06
N PRO A 144 18.76 1.34 0.07
CA PRO A 144 18.45 0.63 1.30
C PRO A 144 19.69 0.53 2.19
N SER A 145 19.53 0.83 3.47
CA SER A 145 20.59 0.70 4.46
C SER A 145 20.23 -0.42 5.44
N TYR A 146 21.10 -1.43 5.52
CA TYR A 146 21.00 -2.43 6.57
C TYR A 146 21.43 -1.81 7.89
N VAL A 147 20.53 -1.80 8.85
CA VAL A 147 20.83 -1.46 10.25
C VAL A 147 20.53 -2.68 11.10
#